data_eebdd65c691abf51920a06cdbaf9d374
#
_entry.id   eebdd65c691abf51920a06cdbaf9d374
#
_cell.length_a   1.000
_cell.length_b   1.000
_cell.length_c   1.000
_cell.angle_alpha   90.00
_cell.angle_beta   90.00
_cell.angle_gamma   90.00
#
_symmetry.space_group_name_H-M   'P 1'
#
loop_
_entity.id
_entity.type
_entity.pdbx_description
1 polymer ?
#
loop_
_entity_poly.entity_id
_entity_poly.type
_entity_poly.pdbx_seq_one_letter_code
_entity_poly.pdbx_strand_id
1 'polypeptide(L)'
;MEFVTGQEYETGGGAQPAISETASLTAPDPTFIATEQKTNVTQIFQETFGISDAKLSNMGTMSGVNIAGQQPNPTDPRDFQTAAKMQKMARDIEYTFINGVYQKATADNVANKSRGLVNAITTNTLAAESAPLGLWLVAELMKEMFDNNAPTEGLTLLVDSTSLYQLNADAQANGLTIVPADRMYNGIRLMSLLTPMGEIYLKLGEFIPAGTAFALNLDVMRPVEMITPGKGNFYREQLAKTGAGEKYQIFGQIGLDYGPEFYHGMITGLSTEFTPGT
;
A
#
# COMPACT_ATOMS: atom_id res chain seq x y z
N MET A 1 -18.56 -3.22 -4.04
CA MET A 1 -19.16 -3.17 -2.70
C MET A 1 -18.47 -2.11 -1.89
N GLU A 2 -19.20 -1.35 -1.11
CA GLU A 2 -18.67 -0.34 -0.20
C GLU A 2 -18.45 -0.96 1.18
N PHE A 3 -17.36 -0.56 1.84
CA PHE A 3 -17.03 -0.97 3.20
C PHE A 3 -16.53 0.24 3.99
N VAL A 4 -16.64 0.17 5.30
CA VAL A 4 -16.13 1.21 6.19
C VAL A 4 -14.63 1.05 6.33
N THR A 5 -13.90 2.15 6.18
CA THR A 5 -12.46 2.24 6.41
C THR A 5 -12.22 3.38 7.38
N GLY A 6 -11.47 3.13 8.44
CA GLY A 6 -11.15 4.13 9.45
C GLY A 6 -12.35 4.75 10.15
N GLN A 7 -12.40 4.60 11.46
CA GLN A 7 -13.28 5.37 12.31
C GLN A 7 -12.42 6.44 12.98
N GLU A 8 -12.71 7.69 12.66
CA GLU A 8 -12.03 8.84 13.25
C GLU A 8 -12.92 9.41 14.34
N TYR A 9 -12.31 9.80 15.45
CA TYR A 9 -13.00 10.50 16.53
C TYR A 9 -12.10 11.61 17.06
N GLU A 10 -12.73 12.72 17.43
CA GLU A 10 -12.02 13.82 18.06
C GLU A 10 -11.63 13.42 19.49
N THR A 11 -10.34 13.29 19.74
CA THR A 11 -9.80 13.09 21.08
C THR A 11 -9.85 14.42 21.84
N GLY A 12 -10.96 14.67 22.49
CA GLY A 12 -11.03 15.79 23.43
C GLY A 12 -10.19 15.53 24.67
N GLY A 13 -9.71 16.59 25.32
CA GLY A 13 -8.93 16.48 26.55
C GLY A 13 -7.66 17.36 26.51
N GLY A 14 -6.67 17.07 27.36
CA GLY A 14 -5.41 17.81 27.41
C GLY A 14 -5.44 19.06 28.30
N ALA A 15 -6.53 19.33 29.00
CA ALA A 15 -6.62 20.36 30.01
C ALA A 15 -6.83 19.77 31.41
N GLN A 16 -6.23 20.38 32.42
CA GLN A 16 -6.48 19.98 33.80
C GLN A 16 -7.91 20.33 34.21
N PRO A 17 -8.78 19.38 34.58
CA PRO A 17 -10.14 19.70 35.03
C PRO A 17 -10.07 20.52 36.31
N ALA A 18 -10.78 21.62 36.36
CA ALA A 18 -10.90 22.47 37.57
C ALA A 18 -12.37 22.50 38.03
N ILE A 19 -12.78 21.41 38.69
CA ILE A 19 -14.13 21.27 39.25
C ILE A 19 -14.04 21.50 40.72
N SER A 20 -14.75 22.51 41.25
CA SER A 20 -14.84 22.76 42.71
C SER A 20 -15.76 21.75 43.36
N GLU A 21 -15.61 21.57 44.68
CA GLU A 21 -16.48 20.69 45.49
C GLU A 21 -17.97 21.05 45.26
N THR A 22 -18.29 22.33 45.30
CA THR A 22 -19.67 22.80 45.09
C THR A 22 -20.15 22.53 43.68
N ALA A 23 -19.31 22.72 42.66
CA ALA A 23 -19.65 22.47 41.28
C ALA A 23 -19.85 20.98 40.97
N SER A 24 -19.16 20.10 41.71
CA SER A 24 -19.30 18.64 41.57
C SER A 24 -20.66 18.10 42.01
N LEU A 25 -21.44 18.88 42.76
CA LEU A 25 -22.80 18.51 43.19
C LEU A 25 -23.83 18.60 42.04
N THR A 26 -23.47 19.25 40.95
CA THR A 26 -24.33 19.36 39.78
C THR A 26 -23.63 18.65 38.61
N ALA A 27 -24.29 17.67 38.01
CA ALA A 27 -23.74 17.00 36.81
C ALA A 27 -23.59 17.98 35.67
N PRO A 28 -22.46 17.98 34.94
CA PRO A 28 -22.32 18.78 33.72
C PRO A 28 -23.28 18.29 32.62
N ASP A 29 -23.60 19.19 31.71
CA ASP A 29 -24.41 18.85 30.54
C ASP A 29 -23.71 17.74 29.71
N PRO A 30 -24.48 16.76 29.20
CA PRO A 30 -23.91 15.69 28.40
C PRO A 30 -23.33 16.22 27.10
N THR A 31 -22.05 15.88 26.85
CA THR A 31 -21.34 16.17 25.60
C THR A 31 -21.08 14.89 24.84
N PHE A 32 -21.05 14.97 23.52
CA PHE A 32 -20.76 13.83 22.64
C PHE A 32 -19.45 14.08 21.91
N ILE A 33 -18.62 13.04 21.82
CA ILE A 33 -17.45 13.05 20.95
C ILE A 33 -17.92 12.81 19.52
N ALA A 34 -17.60 13.72 18.61
CA ALA A 34 -17.91 13.54 17.20
C ALA A 34 -17.10 12.38 16.61
N THR A 35 -17.78 11.50 15.88
CA THR A 35 -17.13 10.39 15.17
C THR A 35 -17.43 10.52 13.69
N GLU A 36 -16.41 10.36 12.86
CA GLU A 36 -16.52 10.31 11.40
C GLU A 36 -16.13 8.92 10.92
N GLN A 37 -16.90 8.38 9.96
CA GLN A 37 -16.58 7.14 9.27
C GLN A 37 -16.33 7.45 7.80
N LYS A 38 -15.14 7.07 7.32
CA LYS A 38 -14.84 7.09 5.88
C LYS A 38 -15.18 5.74 5.26
N THR A 39 -15.47 5.75 3.99
CA THR A 39 -15.78 4.53 3.23
C THR A 39 -14.85 4.37 2.04
N ASN A 40 -14.58 3.12 1.70
CA ASN A 40 -13.89 2.75 0.49
C ASN A 40 -14.68 1.66 -0.25
N VAL A 41 -14.29 1.32 -1.45
CA VAL A 41 -14.96 0.32 -2.29
C VAL A 41 -13.98 -0.74 -2.76
N THR A 42 -14.48 -1.96 -2.95
CA THR A 42 -13.73 -3.00 -3.63
C THR A 42 -13.77 -2.78 -5.14
N GLN A 43 -12.65 -3.04 -5.80
CA GLN A 43 -12.48 -2.95 -7.24
C GLN A 43 -12.35 -4.34 -7.85
N ILE A 44 -12.89 -4.52 -9.05
CA ILE A 44 -12.75 -5.75 -9.83
C ILE A 44 -11.41 -5.74 -10.57
N PHE A 45 -10.68 -6.85 -10.44
CA PHE A 45 -9.49 -7.13 -11.22
C PHE A 45 -9.75 -8.38 -12.05
N GLN A 46 -9.58 -8.26 -13.35
CA GLN A 46 -9.88 -9.32 -14.29
C GLN A 46 -8.83 -9.35 -15.40
N GLU A 47 -8.28 -10.54 -15.65
CA GLU A 47 -7.37 -10.81 -16.76
C GLU A 47 -7.81 -12.06 -17.51
N THR A 48 -7.58 -12.07 -18.79
CA THR A 48 -7.86 -13.24 -19.64
C THR A 48 -6.64 -13.61 -20.45
N PHE A 49 -6.52 -14.90 -20.74
CA PHE A 49 -5.53 -15.40 -21.70
C PHE A 49 -6.11 -16.54 -22.52
N GLY A 50 -5.58 -16.71 -23.72
CA GLY A 50 -5.97 -17.82 -24.59
C GLY A 50 -4.75 -18.57 -25.11
N ILE A 51 -4.88 -19.87 -25.25
CA ILE A 51 -3.85 -20.75 -25.79
C ILE A 51 -4.47 -21.56 -26.92
N SER A 52 -3.86 -21.53 -28.10
CA SER A 52 -4.31 -22.34 -29.23
C SER A 52 -3.94 -23.81 -29.06
N ASP A 53 -4.76 -24.71 -29.60
CA ASP A 53 -4.47 -26.14 -29.59
C ASP A 53 -3.14 -26.46 -30.30
N ALA A 54 -2.74 -25.64 -31.30
CA ALA A 54 -1.44 -25.73 -31.96
C ALA A 54 -0.26 -25.45 -31.01
N LYS A 55 -0.40 -24.48 -30.08
CA LYS A 55 0.62 -24.25 -29.03
C LYS A 55 0.63 -25.34 -27.98
N LEU A 56 -0.53 -25.90 -27.65
CA LEU A 56 -0.63 -27.01 -26.71
C LEU A 56 -0.05 -28.31 -27.30
N SER A 57 -0.23 -28.57 -28.61
CA SER A 57 0.34 -29.76 -29.27
C SER A 57 1.87 -29.70 -29.41
N ASN A 58 2.44 -28.47 -29.42
CA ASN A 58 3.90 -28.26 -29.43
C ASN A 58 4.47 -28.26 -27.99
N MET A 59 3.97 -29.13 -27.16
CA MET A 59 4.43 -29.23 -25.76
C MET A 59 5.92 -29.52 -25.71
N GLY A 60 6.67 -28.43 -25.62
CA GLY A 60 7.98 -28.45 -25.06
C GLY A 60 9.14 -28.79 -25.94
N THR A 61 9.02 -28.77 -27.23
CA THR A 61 10.18 -28.69 -28.10
C THR A 61 10.52 -27.25 -28.41
N MET A 62 11.11 -26.52 -27.47
CA MET A 62 11.93 -25.39 -27.88
C MET A 62 13.13 -25.96 -28.65
N SER A 63 13.23 -25.64 -29.93
CA SER A 63 14.44 -25.89 -30.69
C SER A 63 15.59 -25.05 -30.08
N GLY A 64 16.34 -25.64 -29.22
CA GLY A 64 17.45 -25.04 -28.51
C GLY A 64 18.29 -26.13 -27.84
N VAL A 65 19.53 -25.82 -27.61
CA VAL A 65 20.52 -26.72 -27.02
C VAL A 65 20.03 -27.22 -25.66
N ASN A 66 19.73 -28.53 -25.58
CA ASN A 66 19.54 -29.22 -24.31
C ASN A 66 20.88 -29.26 -23.55
N ILE A 67 21.04 -28.44 -22.55
CA ILE A 67 22.12 -28.59 -21.59
C ILE A 67 21.75 -29.74 -20.66
N ALA A 68 22.53 -30.79 -20.66
CA ALA A 68 22.32 -31.98 -19.83
C ALA A 68 22.13 -31.58 -18.35
N GLY A 69 21.00 -31.96 -17.78
CA GLY A 69 20.68 -31.72 -16.35
C GLY A 69 19.75 -30.53 -16.07
N GLN A 70 19.38 -29.70 -17.05
CA GLN A 70 18.33 -28.71 -16.89
C GLN A 70 17.05 -29.17 -17.58
N GLN A 71 15.92 -29.04 -16.90
CA GLN A 71 14.64 -29.25 -17.57
C GLN A 71 14.45 -28.15 -18.63
N PRO A 72 14.39 -28.50 -19.92
CA PRO A 72 14.41 -27.50 -21.00
C PRO A 72 13.09 -26.77 -21.20
N ASN A 73 12.09 -27.06 -20.40
CA ASN A 73 10.76 -26.52 -20.61
C ASN A 73 10.21 -25.78 -19.42
N PRO A 74 9.73 -24.57 -19.67
CA PRO A 74 8.76 -24.03 -18.76
C PRO A 74 7.59 -25.02 -18.68
N THR A 75 7.19 -25.34 -17.49
CA THR A 75 5.92 -25.87 -17.04
C THR A 75 4.82 -25.59 -18.05
N ASP A 76 3.78 -26.41 -18.10
CA ASP A 76 2.60 -26.26 -18.96
C ASP A 76 2.35 -24.79 -19.33
N PRO A 77 2.22 -24.43 -20.62
CA PRO A 77 1.94 -23.06 -21.05
C PRO A 77 0.76 -22.41 -20.34
N ARG A 78 -0.18 -23.19 -19.86
CA ARG A 78 -1.34 -22.75 -19.06
C ARG A 78 -0.90 -22.21 -17.72
N ASP A 79 -0.04 -22.92 -17.01
CA ASP A 79 0.42 -22.55 -15.68
C ASP A 79 1.37 -21.34 -15.74
N PHE A 80 2.23 -21.32 -16.77
CA PHE A 80 3.06 -20.15 -17.03
C PHE A 80 2.24 -18.87 -17.27
N GLN A 81 1.24 -18.94 -18.16
CA GLN A 81 0.36 -17.81 -18.45
C GLN A 81 -0.46 -17.40 -17.22
N THR A 82 -0.92 -18.37 -16.44
CA THR A 82 -1.63 -18.12 -15.19
C THR A 82 -0.73 -17.35 -14.21
N ALA A 83 0.48 -17.83 -13.96
CA ALA A 83 1.43 -17.19 -13.06
C ALA A 83 1.80 -15.77 -13.52
N ALA A 84 2.08 -15.58 -14.81
CA ALA A 84 2.41 -14.27 -15.38
C ALA A 84 1.23 -13.28 -15.26
N LYS A 85 -0.01 -13.72 -15.50
CA LYS A 85 -1.20 -12.89 -15.34
C LYS A 85 -1.51 -12.58 -13.88
N MET A 86 -1.33 -13.52 -12.97
CA MET A 86 -1.47 -13.29 -11.54
C MET A 86 -0.43 -12.27 -11.04
N GLN A 87 0.80 -12.35 -11.49
CA GLN A 87 1.83 -11.37 -11.16
C GLN A 87 1.48 -9.97 -11.69
N LYS A 88 0.96 -9.88 -12.92
CA LYS A 88 0.47 -8.61 -13.46
C LYS A 88 -0.65 -8.02 -12.59
N MET A 89 -1.64 -8.85 -12.24
CA MET A 89 -2.75 -8.41 -11.38
C MET A 89 -2.27 -7.95 -10.00
N ALA A 90 -1.29 -8.62 -9.41
CA ALA A 90 -0.70 -8.20 -8.14
C ALA A 90 -0.07 -6.80 -8.24
N ARG A 91 0.63 -6.50 -9.34
CA ARG A 91 1.18 -5.16 -9.60
C ARG A 91 0.08 -4.11 -9.83
N ASP A 92 -0.99 -4.45 -10.54
CA ASP A 92 -2.13 -3.56 -10.75
C ASP A 92 -2.86 -3.25 -9.43
N ILE A 93 -2.92 -4.23 -8.50
CA ILE A 93 -3.46 -4.05 -7.15
C ILE A 93 -2.56 -3.13 -6.34
N GLU A 94 -1.25 -3.36 -6.32
CA GLU A 94 -0.28 -2.49 -5.62
C GLU A 94 -0.36 -1.05 -6.13
N TYR A 95 -0.38 -0.87 -7.45
CA TYR A 95 -0.58 0.45 -8.06
C TYR A 95 -1.87 1.12 -7.59
N THR A 96 -2.97 0.36 -7.54
CA THR A 96 -4.28 0.86 -7.11
C THR A 96 -4.27 1.22 -5.62
N PHE A 97 -3.62 0.43 -4.78
CA PHE A 97 -3.53 0.71 -3.34
C PHE A 97 -2.71 1.96 -3.03
N ILE A 98 -1.75 2.30 -3.88
CA ILE A 98 -0.95 3.53 -3.72
C ILE A 98 -1.66 4.71 -4.40
N ASN A 99 -2.01 4.59 -5.69
CA ASN A 99 -2.41 5.71 -6.56
C ASN A 99 -3.92 5.77 -6.86
N GLY A 100 -4.71 4.83 -6.37
CA GLY A 100 -6.13 4.71 -6.73
C GLY A 100 -6.94 5.97 -6.43
N VAL A 101 -7.78 6.37 -7.38
CA VAL A 101 -8.73 7.48 -7.24
C VAL A 101 -10.10 6.90 -6.93
N TYR A 102 -10.69 7.32 -5.83
CA TYR A 102 -11.98 6.81 -5.38
C TYR A 102 -13.11 7.08 -6.39
N GLN A 103 -13.84 6.02 -6.72
CA GLN A 103 -15.08 6.11 -7.49
C GLN A 103 -16.06 5.04 -7.02
N LYS A 104 -17.21 5.46 -6.56
CA LYS A 104 -18.33 4.55 -6.24
C LYS A 104 -19.21 4.39 -7.48
N ALA A 105 -19.54 3.15 -7.84
CA ALA A 105 -20.49 2.86 -8.90
C ALA A 105 -21.90 3.37 -8.53
N THR A 106 -22.48 4.15 -9.41
CA THR A 106 -23.85 4.65 -9.32
C THR A 106 -24.83 3.82 -10.17
N ALA A 107 -24.30 2.99 -11.07
CA ALA A 107 -25.03 2.07 -11.93
C ALA A 107 -24.12 0.88 -12.29
N ASP A 108 -24.72 -0.21 -12.80
CA ASP A 108 -23.99 -1.47 -13.12
C ASP A 108 -22.89 -1.30 -14.20
N ASN A 109 -23.01 -0.29 -15.04
CA ASN A 109 -22.01 0.03 -16.06
C ASN A 109 -20.91 0.99 -15.60
N VAL A 110 -20.92 1.43 -14.34
CA VAL A 110 -19.91 2.30 -13.75
C VAL A 110 -18.98 1.47 -12.86
N ALA A 111 -17.68 1.57 -13.12
CA ALA A 111 -16.70 0.82 -12.34
C ALA A 111 -16.53 1.40 -10.94
N ASN A 112 -16.46 0.52 -9.94
CA ASN A 112 -15.91 0.86 -8.64
C ASN A 112 -14.40 0.98 -8.75
N LYS A 113 -13.81 2.04 -8.16
CA LYS A 113 -12.37 2.23 -8.03
C LYS A 113 -12.01 2.46 -6.56
N SER A 114 -11.13 1.65 -6.05
CA SER A 114 -10.66 1.75 -4.66
C SER A 114 -9.81 3.00 -4.47
N ARG A 115 -9.99 3.67 -3.33
CA ARG A 115 -9.14 4.81 -2.93
C ARG A 115 -7.77 4.29 -2.51
N GLY A 116 -6.72 4.85 -3.09
CA GLY A 116 -5.33 4.59 -2.72
C GLY A 116 -4.81 5.60 -1.69
N LEU A 117 -3.62 5.33 -1.17
CA LEU A 117 -2.98 6.09 -0.10
C LEU A 117 -2.77 7.57 -0.45
N VAL A 118 -2.34 7.88 -1.67
CA VAL A 118 -2.16 9.27 -2.15
C VAL A 118 -3.42 10.12 -1.96
N ASN A 119 -4.59 9.50 -2.17
CA ASN A 119 -5.89 10.18 -2.10
C ASN A 119 -6.59 9.96 -0.75
N ALA A 120 -6.05 9.12 0.11
CA ALA A 120 -6.59 8.85 1.43
C ALA A 120 -5.98 9.77 2.49
N ILE A 121 -4.67 9.98 2.44
CA ILE A 121 -3.94 10.78 3.43
C ILE A 121 -4.15 12.26 3.12
N THR A 122 -4.73 12.98 4.06
CA THR A 122 -5.05 14.41 3.92
C THR A 122 -4.57 15.25 5.10
N THR A 123 -4.50 14.67 6.30
CA THR A 123 -4.17 15.40 7.53
C THR A 123 -2.66 15.61 7.67
N ASN A 124 -1.87 14.54 7.63
CA ASN A 124 -0.42 14.60 7.84
C ASN A 124 0.30 14.66 6.50
N THR A 125 0.33 15.83 5.89
CA THR A 125 0.96 16.04 4.58
C THR A 125 2.00 17.14 4.64
N LEU A 126 3.27 16.78 4.48
CA LEU A 126 4.40 17.70 4.49
C LEU A 126 4.85 18.02 3.06
N ALA A 127 4.99 19.31 2.73
CA ALA A 127 5.55 19.74 1.45
C ALA A 127 7.06 19.93 1.57
N ALA A 128 7.83 19.22 0.78
CA ALA A 128 9.30 19.25 0.81
C ALA A 128 9.91 20.38 -0.05
N GLU A 129 9.13 21.13 -0.82
CA GLU A 129 9.57 22.28 -1.63
C GLU A 129 10.79 21.98 -2.53
N SER A 130 10.83 20.80 -3.13
CA SER A 130 11.93 20.27 -3.95
C SER A 130 13.22 19.98 -3.16
N ALA A 131 13.16 19.88 -1.83
CA ALA A 131 14.29 19.39 -1.04
C ALA A 131 14.49 17.88 -1.24
N PRO A 132 15.74 17.37 -1.15
CA PRO A 132 15.98 15.94 -1.10
C PRO A 132 15.41 15.33 0.18
N LEU A 133 15.02 14.04 0.12
CA LEU A 133 14.57 13.34 1.31
C LEU A 133 15.74 13.17 2.30
N GLY A 134 15.66 13.86 3.43
CA GLY A 134 16.64 13.79 4.52
C GLY A 134 15.99 13.35 5.83
N LEU A 135 16.83 13.02 6.80
CA LEU A 135 16.42 12.65 8.16
C LEU A 135 15.55 13.73 8.82
N TRP A 136 15.83 14.99 8.55
CA TRP A 136 15.08 16.11 9.06
C TRP A 136 13.61 16.10 8.62
N LEU A 137 13.36 15.90 7.32
CA LEU A 137 11.99 15.84 6.79
C LEU A 137 11.20 14.67 7.36
N VAL A 138 11.87 13.52 7.55
CA VAL A 138 11.23 12.35 8.18
C VAL A 138 10.87 12.65 9.63
N ALA A 139 11.78 13.27 10.39
CA ALA A 139 11.53 13.64 11.77
C ALA A 139 10.43 14.71 11.90
N GLU A 140 10.38 15.67 10.97
CA GLU A 140 9.34 16.70 10.90
C GLU A 140 7.97 16.09 10.62
N LEU A 141 7.87 15.17 9.65
CA LEU A 141 6.63 14.44 9.40
C LEU A 141 6.18 13.65 10.64
N MET A 142 7.10 12.94 11.30
CA MET A 142 6.76 12.20 12.52
C MET A 142 6.29 13.12 13.64
N LYS A 143 6.88 14.32 13.74
CA LYS A 143 6.43 15.33 14.69
C LYS A 143 5.02 15.80 14.37
N GLU A 144 4.71 16.10 13.11
CA GLU A 144 3.35 16.50 12.69
C GLU A 144 2.33 15.39 13.00
N MET A 145 2.68 14.14 12.72
CA MET A 145 1.84 12.99 13.08
C MET A 145 1.62 12.89 14.60
N PHE A 146 2.66 13.10 15.39
CA PHE A 146 2.55 13.09 16.85
C PHE A 146 1.66 14.23 17.38
N ASP A 147 1.82 15.43 16.83
CA ASP A 147 1.02 16.61 17.20
C ASP A 147 -0.48 16.38 16.86
N ASN A 148 -0.77 15.56 15.84
CA ASN A 148 -2.11 15.13 15.45
C ASN A 148 -2.58 13.83 16.14
N ASN A 149 -1.94 13.44 17.25
CA ASN A 149 -2.26 12.24 18.03
C ASN A 149 -2.17 10.91 17.26
N ALA A 150 -1.36 10.84 16.23
CA ALA A 150 -1.07 9.59 15.53
C ALA A 150 -0.03 8.76 16.31
N PRO A 151 -0.12 7.41 16.28
CA PRO A 151 0.93 6.56 16.81
C PRO A 151 2.17 6.67 15.95
N THR A 152 3.31 7.00 16.56
CA THR A 152 4.60 7.17 15.87
C THR A 152 5.49 5.93 15.95
N GLU A 153 5.11 4.94 16.77
CA GLU A 153 5.87 3.71 16.89
C GLU A 153 5.55 2.71 15.76
N GLY A 154 6.58 2.05 15.26
CA GLY A 154 6.43 0.97 14.27
C GLY A 154 6.03 1.43 12.88
N LEU A 155 6.16 2.71 12.57
CA LEU A 155 5.89 3.25 11.23
C LEU A 155 6.82 2.65 10.19
N THR A 156 6.31 2.49 8.97
CA THR A 156 7.09 2.08 7.81
C THR A 156 7.16 3.21 6.80
N LEU A 157 8.36 3.70 6.54
CA LEU A 157 8.62 4.68 5.50
C LEU A 157 8.72 3.97 4.14
N LEU A 158 7.74 4.20 3.29
CA LEU A 158 7.69 3.68 1.94
C LEU A 158 8.19 4.75 0.97
N VAL A 159 9.28 4.46 0.26
CA VAL A 159 10.00 5.42 -0.59
C VAL A 159 10.29 4.85 -1.97
N ASP A 160 10.50 5.73 -2.94
CA ASP A 160 11.03 5.38 -4.25
C ASP A 160 12.57 5.20 -4.20
N SER A 161 13.16 4.73 -5.28
CA SER A 161 14.60 4.47 -5.36
C SER A 161 15.43 5.73 -5.20
N THR A 162 15.00 6.86 -5.76
CA THR A 162 15.72 8.15 -5.67
C THR A 162 15.74 8.66 -4.24
N SER A 163 14.58 8.68 -3.59
CA SER A 163 14.44 9.09 -2.20
C SER A 163 15.22 8.20 -1.24
N LEU A 164 15.29 6.88 -1.53
CA LEU A 164 16.11 5.96 -0.74
C LEU A 164 17.59 6.32 -0.80
N TYR A 165 18.12 6.63 -2.00
CA TYR A 165 19.51 7.07 -2.15
C TYR A 165 19.79 8.41 -1.48
N GLN A 166 18.87 9.38 -1.57
CA GLN A 166 18.97 10.67 -0.90
C GLN A 166 19.04 10.49 0.62
N LEU A 167 18.14 9.69 1.18
CA LEU A 167 18.11 9.41 2.62
C LEU A 167 19.41 8.71 3.10
N ASN A 168 19.92 7.77 2.31
CA ASN A 168 21.16 7.08 2.64
C ASN A 168 22.37 8.05 2.59
N ALA A 169 22.43 8.94 1.61
CA ALA A 169 23.47 9.96 1.51
C ALA A 169 23.42 10.93 2.70
N ASP A 170 22.23 11.39 3.10
CA ASP A 170 22.04 12.25 4.26
C ASP A 170 22.43 11.53 5.57
N ALA A 171 22.05 10.27 5.73
CA ALA A 171 22.45 9.45 6.87
C ALA A 171 23.98 9.30 6.97
N GLN A 172 24.67 9.03 5.85
CA GLN A 172 26.12 8.93 5.81
C GLN A 172 26.80 10.27 6.13
N ALA A 173 26.29 11.39 5.61
CA ALA A 173 26.82 12.71 5.90
C ALA A 173 26.71 13.06 7.38
N ASN A 174 25.67 12.58 8.06
CA ASN A 174 25.45 12.76 9.50
C ASN A 174 26.14 11.67 10.37
N GLY A 175 26.94 10.81 9.77
CA GLY A 175 27.64 9.73 10.51
C GLY A 175 26.72 8.61 11.00
N LEU A 176 25.53 8.51 10.46
CA LEU A 176 24.56 7.47 10.77
C LEU A 176 24.59 6.37 9.72
N THR A 177 24.24 5.16 10.11
CA THR A 177 24.14 4.02 9.20
C THR A 177 22.75 3.44 9.26
N ILE A 178 22.14 3.25 8.10
CA ILE A 178 20.87 2.53 8.00
C ILE A 178 21.18 1.05 8.16
N VAL A 179 20.66 0.42 9.19
CA VAL A 179 20.94 -0.97 9.53
C VAL A 179 19.75 -1.88 9.21
N PRO A 180 19.99 -3.17 8.87
CA PRO A 180 18.91 -4.14 8.77
C PRO A 180 18.22 -4.29 10.13
N ALA A 181 16.90 -4.14 10.16
CA ALA A 181 16.11 -4.37 11.36
C ALA A 181 15.81 -5.87 11.55
N ASP A 182 15.56 -6.27 12.78
CA ASP A 182 15.10 -7.64 13.08
C ASP A 182 13.62 -7.83 12.74
N ARG A 183 12.90 -6.77 12.39
CA ARG A 183 11.48 -6.84 12.01
C ARG A 183 11.33 -7.39 10.61
N MET A 184 10.50 -8.42 10.48
CA MET A 184 10.08 -8.98 9.19
C MET A 184 8.59 -8.69 8.97
N TYR A 185 8.26 -8.20 7.78
CA TYR A 185 6.88 -8.04 7.34
C TYR A 185 6.65 -8.88 6.08
N ASN A 186 5.70 -9.80 6.12
CA ASN A 186 5.44 -10.76 5.03
C ASN A 186 6.70 -11.47 4.49
N GLY A 187 7.63 -11.85 5.38
CA GLY A 187 8.87 -12.53 5.01
C GLY A 187 9.98 -11.63 4.45
N ILE A 188 9.75 -10.32 4.38
CA ILE A 188 10.76 -9.33 3.93
C ILE A 188 11.38 -8.67 5.16
N ARG A 189 12.71 -8.70 5.26
CA ARG A 189 13.45 -7.98 6.31
C ARG A 189 13.43 -6.49 5.97
N LEU A 190 13.01 -5.66 6.92
CA LEU A 190 12.98 -4.21 6.78
C LEU A 190 14.35 -3.63 7.21
N MET A 191 14.68 -2.46 6.69
CA MET A 191 15.76 -1.64 7.25
C MET A 191 15.15 -0.72 8.31
N SER A 192 15.93 -0.32 9.30
CA SER A 192 15.48 0.63 10.32
C SER A 192 16.33 1.89 10.33
N LEU A 193 15.67 2.97 10.66
CA LEU A 193 16.23 4.29 10.86
C LEU A 193 15.80 4.79 12.23
N LEU A 194 16.75 5.14 13.08
CA LEU A 194 16.46 5.71 14.38
C LEU A 194 16.29 7.22 14.24
N THR A 195 15.11 7.71 14.59
CA THR A 195 14.79 9.13 14.66
C THR A 195 14.60 9.58 16.10
N PRO A 196 14.67 10.89 16.42
CA PRO A 196 14.37 11.39 17.77
C PRO A 196 12.95 11.04 18.28
N MET A 197 12.03 10.73 17.35
CA MET A 197 10.63 10.39 17.67
C MET A 197 10.37 8.87 17.74
N GLY A 198 11.38 8.05 17.49
CA GLY A 198 11.27 6.60 17.51
C GLY A 198 11.94 5.92 16.31
N GLU A 199 11.82 4.61 16.26
CA GLU A 199 12.34 3.80 15.17
C GLU A 199 11.32 3.75 14.03
N ILE A 200 11.75 4.05 12.81
CA ILE A 200 10.96 3.92 11.60
C ILE A 200 11.59 2.86 10.68
N TYR A 201 10.76 2.01 10.09
CA TYR A 201 11.20 0.97 9.17
C TYR A 201 11.15 1.48 7.73
N LEU A 202 12.15 1.13 6.95
CA LEU A 202 12.32 1.60 5.58
C LEU A 202 12.01 0.48 4.58
N LYS A 203 11.18 0.78 3.59
CA LYS A 203 10.84 -0.14 2.50
C LYS A 203 10.81 0.59 1.16
N LEU A 204 11.39 -0.04 0.15
CA LEU A 204 11.30 0.41 -1.24
C LEU A 204 9.95 -0.03 -1.84
N GLY A 205 9.22 0.90 -2.49
CA GLY A 205 8.00 0.63 -3.23
C GLY A 205 8.18 0.87 -4.73
N GLU A 206 7.47 0.08 -5.56
CA GLU A 206 7.63 0.15 -7.03
C GLU A 206 6.76 1.27 -7.64
N PHE A 207 5.56 1.50 -7.11
CA PHE A 207 4.57 2.41 -7.72
C PHE A 207 4.37 3.72 -6.97
N ILE A 208 5.36 4.12 -6.20
CA ILE A 208 5.33 5.39 -5.49
C ILE A 208 5.45 6.52 -6.51
N PRO A 209 4.58 7.55 -6.46
CA PRO A 209 4.75 8.73 -7.30
C PRO A 209 6.10 9.40 -7.06
N ALA A 210 6.78 9.79 -8.13
CA ALA A 210 8.06 10.48 -8.02
C ALA A 210 7.94 11.71 -7.12
N GLY A 211 8.91 11.90 -6.24
CA GLY A 211 8.91 13.02 -5.30
C GLY A 211 7.92 12.86 -4.14
N THR A 212 7.49 11.64 -3.84
CA THR A 212 6.59 11.35 -2.72
C THR A 212 7.18 10.28 -1.82
N ALA A 213 6.97 10.38 -0.52
CA ALA A 213 7.29 9.36 0.46
C ALA A 213 6.13 9.21 1.44
N PHE A 214 5.91 7.99 1.94
CA PHE A 214 4.81 7.70 2.87
C PHE A 214 5.36 7.15 4.17
N ALA A 215 4.87 7.66 5.30
CA ALA A 215 5.04 7.04 6.61
C ALA A 215 3.73 6.32 6.96
N LEU A 216 3.75 5.01 6.95
CA LEU A 216 2.56 4.17 7.06
C LEU A 216 2.57 3.35 8.35
N ASN A 217 1.44 3.31 9.01
CA ASN A 217 1.17 2.33 10.06
C ASN A 217 0.55 1.08 9.41
N LEU A 218 1.36 0.05 9.19
CA LEU A 218 0.92 -1.18 8.53
C LEU A 218 0.02 -2.06 9.42
N ASP A 219 -0.02 -1.83 10.71
CA ASP A 219 -0.80 -2.65 11.65
C ASP A 219 -2.31 -2.38 11.52
N VAL A 220 -2.69 -1.19 11.02
CA VAL A 220 -4.09 -0.81 10.78
C VAL A 220 -4.55 -1.02 9.35
N MET A 221 -3.61 -1.33 8.44
CA MET A 221 -3.92 -1.52 7.03
C MET A 221 -4.27 -2.98 6.74
N ARG A 222 -5.37 -3.19 6.00
CA ARG A 222 -5.82 -4.53 5.62
C ARG A 222 -6.38 -4.58 4.20
N PRO A 223 -6.12 -5.63 3.43
CA PRO A 223 -6.86 -5.90 2.21
C PRO A 223 -8.27 -6.38 2.57
N VAL A 224 -9.27 -5.84 1.88
CA VAL A 224 -10.67 -6.29 1.98
C VAL A 224 -11.00 -7.09 0.74
N GLU A 225 -11.17 -8.38 0.92
CA GLU A 225 -11.43 -9.33 -0.16
C GLU A 225 -12.92 -9.65 -0.27
N MET A 226 -13.40 -9.74 -1.51
CA MET A 226 -14.75 -10.22 -1.79
C MET A 226 -14.70 -11.66 -2.33
N ILE A 227 -15.25 -12.57 -1.54
CA ILE A 227 -15.28 -13.99 -1.89
C ILE A 227 -16.49 -14.29 -2.78
N THR A 228 -16.24 -14.84 -3.97
CA THR A 228 -17.32 -15.36 -4.82
C THR A 228 -17.78 -16.71 -4.27
N PRO A 229 -19.09 -16.91 -3.98
CA PRO A 229 -19.59 -18.16 -3.44
C PRO A 229 -19.21 -19.36 -4.33
N GLY A 230 -18.60 -20.38 -3.72
CA GLY A 230 -18.17 -21.60 -4.39
C GLY A 230 -16.86 -21.51 -5.19
N LYS A 231 -16.25 -20.32 -5.32
CA LYS A 231 -15.02 -20.14 -6.14
C LYS A 231 -13.87 -19.48 -5.37
N GLY A 232 -14.17 -18.75 -4.29
CA GLY A 232 -13.16 -17.99 -3.54
C GLY A 232 -12.90 -16.60 -4.12
N ASN A 233 -11.74 -16.01 -3.77
CA ASN A 233 -11.22 -14.78 -4.38
C ASN A 233 -10.01 -15.12 -5.25
N PHE A 234 -9.79 -14.37 -6.36
CA PHE A 234 -8.73 -14.61 -7.35
C PHE A 234 -8.70 -16.05 -7.88
N TYR A 235 -9.80 -16.48 -8.47
CA TYR A 235 -9.92 -17.81 -9.08
C TYR A 235 -9.69 -17.77 -10.59
N ARG A 236 -9.17 -18.91 -11.12
CA ARG A 236 -9.06 -19.16 -12.57
C ARG A 236 -10.24 -20.00 -13.03
N GLU A 237 -10.89 -19.61 -14.11
CA GLU A 237 -11.98 -20.35 -14.73
C GLU A 237 -11.74 -20.53 -16.23
N GLN A 238 -12.04 -21.69 -16.75
CA GLN A 238 -12.02 -21.95 -18.18
C GLN A 238 -13.32 -21.45 -18.80
N LEU A 239 -13.20 -20.61 -19.82
CA LEU A 239 -14.35 -20.11 -20.58
C LEU A 239 -14.78 -21.09 -21.67
N ALA A 240 -16.01 -20.93 -22.15
CA ALA A 240 -16.55 -21.76 -23.24
C ALA A 240 -15.65 -21.71 -24.48
N LYS A 241 -15.44 -22.87 -25.11
CA LYS A 241 -14.69 -22.99 -26.37
C LYS A 241 -15.42 -22.27 -27.50
N THR A 242 -14.69 -21.38 -28.19
CA THR A 242 -15.18 -20.68 -29.40
C THR A 242 -14.41 -21.06 -30.66
N GLY A 243 -13.46 -22.00 -30.58
CA GLY A 243 -12.59 -22.44 -31.68
C GLY A 243 -11.53 -23.43 -31.20
N ALA A 244 -10.50 -23.66 -32.02
CA ALA A 244 -9.38 -24.54 -31.71
C ALA A 244 -8.42 -23.89 -30.70
N GLY A 245 -8.79 -23.83 -29.45
CA GLY A 245 -8.02 -23.26 -28.36
C GLY A 245 -8.81 -23.23 -27.06
N GLU A 246 -8.11 -22.92 -25.98
CA GLU A 246 -8.66 -22.76 -24.64
C GLU A 246 -8.53 -21.31 -24.21
N LYS A 247 -9.56 -20.77 -23.56
CA LYS A 247 -9.56 -19.43 -22.95
C LYS A 247 -9.77 -19.57 -21.46
N TYR A 248 -9.00 -18.81 -20.70
CA TYR A 248 -9.09 -18.76 -19.25
C TYR A 248 -9.28 -17.31 -18.80
N GLN A 249 -10.03 -17.17 -17.74
CA GLN A 249 -10.26 -15.92 -17.05
C GLN A 249 -9.75 -16.05 -15.62
N ILE A 250 -9.07 -15.02 -15.15
CA ILE A 250 -8.74 -14.84 -13.74
C ILE A 250 -9.58 -13.66 -13.26
N PHE A 251 -10.30 -13.85 -12.17
CA PHE A 251 -11.18 -12.84 -11.61
C PHE A 251 -10.98 -12.74 -10.10
N GLY A 252 -11.00 -11.52 -9.59
CA GLY A 252 -10.96 -11.23 -8.16
C GLY A 252 -11.49 -9.84 -7.85
N GLN A 253 -11.88 -9.63 -6.61
CA GLN A 253 -12.30 -8.34 -6.10
C GLN A 253 -11.58 -8.04 -4.80
N ILE A 254 -10.92 -6.89 -4.73
CA ILE A 254 -10.17 -6.46 -3.56
C ILE A 254 -10.26 -4.95 -3.39
N GLY A 255 -10.17 -4.48 -2.17
CA GLY A 255 -10.07 -3.07 -1.80
C GLY A 255 -9.08 -2.88 -0.67
N LEU A 256 -8.69 -1.66 -0.39
CA LEU A 256 -7.79 -1.29 0.69
C LEU A 256 -8.58 -0.68 1.84
N ASP A 257 -8.55 -1.33 2.99
CA ASP A 257 -8.86 -0.72 4.26
C ASP A 257 -7.55 -0.12 4.81
N TYR A 258 -7.46 1.20 4.79
CA TYR A 258 -6.29 1.92 5.26
C TYR A 258 -6.38 2.38 6.72
N GLY A 259 -7.51 2.06 7.41
CA GLY A 259 -7.73 2.52 8.78
C GLY A 259 -7.92 4.03 8.89
N PRO A 260 -7.71 4.63 10.08
CA PRO A 260 -7.75 6.08 10.26
C PRO A 260 -6.66 6.76 9.41
N GLU A 261 -7.02 7.75 8.60
CA GLU A 261 -6.08 8.36 7.66
C GLU A 261 -4.98 9.15 8.37
N PHE A 262 -5.28 9.74 9.53
CA PHE A 262 -4.30 10.50 10.32
C PHE A 262 -3.22 9.62 10.99
N TYR A 263 -3.37 8.26 10.95
CA TYR A 263 -2.31 7.33 11.37
C TYR A 263 -1.21 7.18 10.31
N HIS A 264 -1.40 7.79 9.16
CA HIS A 264 -0.45 7.79 8.06
C HIS A 264 0.03 9.20 7.79
N GLY A 265 1.23 9.32 7.23
CA GLY A 265 1.78 10.59 6.79
C GLY A 265 2.32 10.51 5.37
N MET A 266 2.38 11.64 4.70
CA MET A 266 2.87 11.75 3.34
C MET A 266 3.77 12.98 3.20
N ILE A 267 4.94 12.80 2.60
CA ILE A 267 5.80 13.91 2.14
C ILE A 267 5.60 14.03 0.63
N THR A 268 5.37 15.24 0.16
CA THR A 268 5.17 15.55 -1.26
C THR A 268 6.15 16.59 -1.76
N GLY A 269 6.39 16.64 -3.07
CA GLY A 269 7.28 17.63 -3.65
C GLY A 269 8.76 17.44 -3.32
N LEU A 270 9.20 16.19 -3.08
CA LEU A 270 10.61 15.86 -2.93
C LEU A 270 11.35 16.07 -4.27
N SER A 271 12.63 16.34 -4.19
CA SER A 271 13.51 16.37 -5.35
C SER A 271 13.55 14.99 -6.02
N THR A 272 13.34 14.96 -7.31
CA THR A 272 13.44 13.73 -8.13
C THR A 272 14.87 13.52 -8.67
N GLU A 273 15.77 14.43 -8.38
CA GLU A 273 17.17 14.34 -8.80
C GLU A 273 18.04 13.79 -7.66
N PHE A 274 18.89 12.86 -7.98
CA PHE A 274 19.94 12.39 -7.10
C PHE A 274 21.28 12.90 -7.61
N THR A 275 21.90 13.82 -6.89
CA THR A 275 23.28 14.21 -7.10
C THR A 275 24.13 13.46 -6.08
N PRO A 276 24.96 12.50 -6.50
CA PRO A 276 25.89 11.86 -5.58
C PRO A 276 26.77 12.93 -4.95
N GLY A 277 26.89 12.93 -3.62
CA GLY A 277 27.79 13.84 -2.93
C GLY A 277 29.21 13.69 -3.45
N THR A 278 29.80 14.80 -3.83
CA THR A 278 31.21 14.91 -4.24
C THR A 278 32.12 14.75 -3.03
#